data_589c562003382e2b363c49a2de9076ee
#
_entry.id   589c562003382e2b363c49a2de9076ee
#
_cell.length_a   1.000
_cell.length_b   1.000
_cell.length_c   1.000
_cell.angle_alpha   90.00
_cell.angle_beta   90.00
_cell.angle_gamma   90.00
#
_symmetry.space_group_name_H-M   'P 1'
#
loop_
_entity.id
_entity.type
_entity.pdbx_description
1 polymer ?
#
loop_
_entity_poly.entity_id
_entity_poly.type
_entity_poly.pdbx_seq_one_letter_code
_entity_poly.pdbx_strand_id
1 'polypeptide(L)'
;EMCIRDRLTKDLRLEYLNKLDSCIQECEKEGITQLDAEHTVAFLKDRYHYYSAQYYVAEKEPSLVYQHLRMMEDIEKKNNMNAEQILPQFLWMNYYALAGKYEKAIDLANKLELMLLDKKRFSDWVSVEDFKADLYYKLGRGMEAARAYRDSKEVHDSIMRVKYYEDLAKLKTQREVEKLEIQSKKLELEAEKSRVRILMLRGGFVLVLLLCAGLGIVAYARHLSLIHIS
;
A
#
# COMPACT_ATOMS: atom_id res chain seq x y z
N GLU A 1 -11.20 -4.91 -23.15
CA GLU A 1 -11.00 -4.30 -21.79
C GLU A 1 -9.51 -4.22 -21.40
N MET A 2 -8.69 -5.25 -21.66
CA MET A 2 -7.26 -5.25 -21.36
C MET A 2 -6.50 -4.14 -22.12
N CYS A 3 -6.76 -3.94 -23.42
CA CYS A 3 -6.14 -2.89 -24.23
C CYS A 3 -6.47 -1.45 -23.78
N ILE A 4 -7.65 -1.22 -23.22
CA ILE A 4 -8.06 0.12 -22.72
C ILE A 4 -7.33 0.42 -21.42
N ARG A 5 -7.23 -0.57 -20.52
CA ARG A 5 -6.49 -0.43 -19.26
C ARG A 5 -5.00 -0.21 -19.49
N ASP A 6 -4.41 -0.90 -20.48
CA ASP A 6 -2.99 -0.73 -20.83
C ASP A 6 -2.70 0.65 -21.44
N ARG A 7 -3.60 1.20 -22.26
CA ARG A 7 -3.47 2.59 -22.78
C ARG A 7 -3.57 3.61 -21.65
N LEU A 8 -4.57 3.51 -20.77
CA LEU A 8 -4.74 4.41 -19.64
C LEU A 8 -3.51 4.41 -18.72
N THR A 9 -2.91 3.24 -18.47
CA THR A 9 -1.68 3.16 -17.68
C THR A 9 -0.48 3.74 -18.41
N LYS A 10 -0.42 3.65 -19.74
CA LYS A 10 0.63 4.23 -20.57
C LYS A 10 0.55 5.75 -20.56
N ASP A 11 -0.62 6.31 -20.82
CA ASP A 11 -0.84 7.75 -20.84
C ASP A 11 -0.55 8.38 -19.46
N LEU A 12 -0.96 7.74 -18.38
CA LEU A 12 -0.66 8.17 -17.02
C LEU A 12 0.85 8.15 -16.71
N ARG A 13 1.57 7.14 -17.18
CA ARG A 13 3.04 7.07 -17.02
C ARG A 13 3.73 8.20 -17.76
N LEU A 14 3.32 8.45 -19.00
CA LEU A 14 3.89 9.54 -19.80
C LEU A 14 3.58 10.91 -19.19
N GLU A 15 2.35 11.12 -18.70
CA GLU A 15 1.98 12.34 -17.98
C GLU A 15 2.83 12.55 -16.72
N TYR A 16 3.07 11.49 -15.95
CA TYR A 16 3.94 11.53 -14.77
C TYR A 16 5.37 11.91 -15.14
N LEU A 17 5.95 11.30 -16.19
CA LEU A 17 7.29 11.60 -16.67
C LEU A 17 7.40 13.07 -17.13
N ASN A 18 6.41 13.58 -17.85
CA ASN A 18 6.38 14.97 -18.30
C ASN A 18 6.31 15.95 -17.11
N LYS A 19 5.51 15.63 -16.08
CA LYS A 19 5.44 16.44 -14.86
C LYS A 19 6.77 16.43 -14.10
N LEU A 20 7.41 15.28 -14.00
CA LEU A 20 8.70 15.14 -13.33
C LEU A 20 9.79 15.91 -14.06
N ASP A 21 9.84 15.81 -15.38
CA ASP A 21 10.78 16.59 -16.24
C ASP A 21 10.56 18.08 -16.08
N SER A 22 9.31 18.56 -16.14
CA SER A 22 8.98 19.98 -15.93
C SER A 22 9.44 20.48 -14.56
N CYS A 23 9.24 19.68 -13.51
CA CYS A 23 9.70 20.02 -12.15
C CYS A 23 11.23 20.12 -12.08
N ILE A 24 11.95 19.19 -12.71
CA ILE A 24 13.42 19.21 -12.78
C ILE A 24 13.91 20.47 -13.49
N GLN A 25 13.32 20.82 -14.66
CA GLN A 25 13.68 22.01 -15.43
C GLN A 25 13.41 23.30 -14.63
N GLU A 26 12.35 23.36 -13.87
CA GLU A 26 12.02 24.49 -13.01
C GLU A 26 13.04 24.66 -11.89
N CYS A 27 13.40 23.55 -11.20
CA CYS A 27 14.46 23.56 -10.19
C CYS A 27 15.82 24.03 -10.77
N GLU A 28 16.19 23.56 -11.96
CA GLU A 28 17.43 23.98 -12.62
C GLU A 28 17.42 25.46 -12.99
N LYS A 29 16.31 25.97 -13.48
CA LYS A 29 16.13 27.39 -13.84
C LYS A 29 16.24 28.31 -12.63
N GLU A 30 15.76 27.88 -11.48
CA GLU A 30 15.83 28.60 -10.22
C GLU A 30 17.16 28.39 -9.46
N GLY A 31 18.04 27.53 -9.98
CA GLY A 31 19.33 27.19 -9.33
C GLY A 31 19.20 26.36 -8.07
N ILE A 32 18.05 25.69 -7.88
CA ILE A 32 17.80 24.81 -6.76
C ILE A 32 18.58 23.51 -6.97
N THR A 33 19.43 23.15 -6.01
CA THR A 33 20.21 21.89 -6.04
C THR A 33 19.71 20.87 -5.02
N GLN A 34 19.05 21.32 -3.97
CA GLN A 34 18.52 20.48 -2.90
C GLN A 34 17.07 20.87 -2.60
N LEU A 35 16.19 19.89 -2.52
CA LEU A 35 14.74 20.04 -2.31
C LEU A 35 14.40 19.89 -0.82
N ASP A 36 14.98 18.88 -0.15
CA ASP A 36 14.85 18.63 1.28
C ASP A 36 16.10 17.90 1.82
N ALA A 37 16.03 17.40 3.07
CA ALA A 37 17.17 16.73 3.72
C ALA A 37 17.64 15.45 3.00
N GLU A 38 16.75 14.78 2.26
CA GLU A 38 17.01 13.47 1.64
C GLU A 38 17.03 13.53 0.10
N HIS A 39 16.43 14.56 -0.51
CA HIS A 39 16.24 14.65 -1.95
C HIS A 39 16.98 15.82 -2.58
N THR A 40 17.81 15.50 -3.55
CA THR A 40 18.51 16.47 -4.40
C THR A 40 17.88 16.47 -5.81
N VAL A 41 18.13 17.54 -6.59
CA VAL A 41 17.75 17.57 -8.01
C VAL A 41 18.43 16.45 -8.80
N ALA A 42 19.66 16.08 -8.40
CA ALA A 42 20.35 14.93 -9.01
C ALA A 42 19.60 13.61 -8.75
N PHE A 43 19.04 13.41 -7.55
CA PHE A 43 18.20 12.26 -7.25
C PHE A 43 16.91 12.24 -8.11
N LEU A 44 16.24 13.39 -8.29
CA LEU A 44 15.07 13.46 -9.16
C LEU A 44 15.40 13.13 -10.62
N LYS A 45 16.55 13.61 -11.13
CA LYS A 45 17.03 13.27 -12.49
C LYS A 45 17.29 11.77 -12.63
N ASP A 46 17.94 11.16 -11.63
CA ASP A 46 18.15 9.73 -11.61
C ASP A 46 16.82 8.96 -11.67
N ARG A 47 15.84 9.35 -10.85
CA ARG A 47 14.50 8.77 -10.86
C ARG A 47 13.76 8.98 -12.18
N TYR A 48 13.87 10.16 -12.77
CA TYR A 48 13.31 10.43 -14.09
C TYR A 48 13.86 9.46 -15.16
N HIS A 49 15.19 9.30 -15.21
CA HIS A 49 15.80 8.38 -16.17
C HIS A 49 15.47 6.92 -15.86
N TYR A 50 15.37 6.54 -14.59
CA TYR A 50 14.92 5.21 -14.19
C TYR A 50 13.50 4.89 -14.70
N TYR A 51 12.53 5.76 -14.45
CA TYR A 51 11.15 5.55 -14.90
C TYR A 51 11.00 5.68 -16.42
N SER A 52 11.80 6.54 -17.05
CA SER A 52 11.85 6.63 -18.51
C SER A 52 12.39 5.34 -19.13
N ALA A 53 13.45 4.77 -18.57
CA ALA A 53 13.97 3.48 -19.02
C ALA A 53 12.94 2.37 -18.87
N GLN A 54 12.21 2.31 -17.75
CA GLN A 54 11.11 1.36 -17.56
C GLN A 54 10.00 1.53 -18.60
N TYR A 55 9.63 2.78 -18.90
CA TYR A 55 8.64 3.08 -19.93
C TYR A 55 9.09 2.55 -21.29
N TYR A 56 10.34 2.83 -21.70
CA TYR A 56 10.87 2.36 -22.98
C TYR A 56 11.16 0.87 -23.03
N VAL A 57 11.37 0.20 -21.92
CA VAL A 57 11.36 -1.28 -21.85
C VAL A 57 9.98 -1.83 -22.27
N ALA A 58 8.90 -1.22 -21.75
CA ALA A 58 7.53 -1.62 -22.11
C ALA A 58 7.18 -1.31 -23.57
N GLU A 59 7.74 -0.20 -24.14
CA GLU A 59 7.60 0.17 -25.55
C GLU A 59 8.51 -0.64 -26.49
N LYS A 60 9.41 -1.48 -25.95
CA LYS A 60 10.40 -2.26 -26.70
C LYS A 60 11.37 -1.43 -27.53
N GLU A 61 11.81 -0.29 -27.00
CA GLU A 61 12.72 0.66 -27.64
C GLU A 61 14.13 0.59 -27.01
N PRO A 62 14.97 -0.39 -27.37
CA PRO A 62 16.23 -0.66 -26.69
C PRO A 62 17.22 0.53 -26.77
N SER A 63 17.17 1.34 -27.83
CA SER A 63 18.06 2.49 -27.99
C SER A 63 17.78 3.57 -26.94
N LEU A 64 16.51 3.83 -26.67
CA LEU A 64 16.08 4.79 -25.64
C LEU A 64 16.33 4.26 -24.24
N VAL A 65 16.08 2.96 -23.99
CA VAL A 65 16.46 2.30 -22.72
C VAL A 65 17.95 2.51 -22.45
N TYR A 66 18.82 2.22 -23.42
CA TYR A 66 20.26 2.40 -23.26
C TYR A 66 20.66 3.84 -22.93
N GLN A 67 20.06 4.81 -23.64
CA GLN A 67 20.34 6.23 -23.42
C GLN A 67 20.03 6.64 -21.98
N HIS A 68 18.85 6.28 -21.48
CA HIS A 68 18.46 6.63 -20.11
C HIS A 68 19.33 5.91 -19.06
N LEU A 69 19.68 4.64 -19.27
CA LEU A 69 20.59 3.91 -18.40
C LEU A 69 21.97 4.58 -18.31
N ARG A 70 22.51 5.05 -19.44
CA ARG A 70 23.80 5.77 -19.44
C ARG A 70 23.72 7.10 -18.69
N MET A 71 22.61 7.83 -18.85
CA MET A 71 22.40 9.07 -18.12
C MET A 71 22.31 8.84 -16.59
N MET A 72 21.67 7.75 -16.17
CA MET A 72 21.66 7.34 -14.75
C MET A 72 23.08 7.11 -14.24
N GLU A 73 23.86 6.27 -14.92
CA GLU A 73 25.26 5.99 -14.53
C GLU A 73 26.11 7.27 -14.41
N ASP A 74 25.91 8.24 -15.33
CA ASP A 74 26.65 9.49 -15.31
C ASP A 74 26.23 10.39 -14.13
N ILE A 75 24.93 10.41 -13.79
CA ILE A 75 24.41 11.15 -12.62
C ILE A 75 24.95 10.54 -11.33
N GLU A 76 24.86 9.22 -11.20
CA GLU A 76 25.34 8.49 -10.02
C GLU A 76 26.84 8.73 -9.78
N LYS A 77 27.66 8.64 -10.82
CA LYS A 77 29.10 8.91 -10.74
C LYS A 77 29.45 10.35 -10.35
N LYS A 78 28.76 11.33 -10.95
CA LYS A 78 29.01 12.76 -10.67
C LYS A 78 28.66 13.15 -9.25
N ASN A 79 27.64 12.53 -8.67
CA ASN A 79 27.09 12.93 -7.38
C ASN A 79 27.50 11.96 -6.25
N ASN A 80 28.40 11.00 -6.49
CA ASN A 80 28.80 9.96 -5.55
C ASN A 80 27.58 9.27 -4.89
N MET A 81 26.53 9.06 -5.66
CA MET A 81 25.31 8.44 -5.16
C MET A 81 25.58 6.95 -4.94
N ASN A 82 25.36 6.48 -3.71
CA ASN A 82 25.30 5.04 -3.43
C ASN A 82 23.98 4.50 -3.97
N ALA A 83 23.90 4.28 -5.27
CA ALA A 83 22.72 3.71 -5.89
C ALA A 83 22.51 2.30 -5.35
N GLU A 84 21.25 2.00 -5.06
CA GLU A 84 20.85 0.62 -4.82
C GLU A 84 21.12 -0.18 -6.11
N GLN A 85 22.22 -0.93 -6.13
CA GLN A 85 22.72 -1.60 -7.36
C GLN A 85 21.73 -2.55 -8.03
N ILE A 86 20.68 -2.96 -7.32
CA ILE A 86 19.68 -3.93 -7.81
C ILE A 86 18.79 -3.34 -8.90
N LEU A 87 18.20 -2.15 -8.69
CA LEU A 87 17.22 -1.56 -9.62
C LEU A 87 17.80 -1.24 -10.99
N PRO A 88 18.97 -0.57 -11.11
CA PRO A 88 19.61 -0.37 -12.40
C PRO A 88 19.95 -1.68 -13.12
N GLN A 89 20.35 -2.72 -12.38
CA GLN A 89 20.69 -4.01 -12.97
C GLN A 89 19.49 -4.72 -13.61
N PHE A 90 18.28 -4.60 -13.03
CA PHE A 90 17.04 -5.07 -13.67
C PHE A 90 16.82 -4.41 -15.04
N LEU A 91 17.05 -3.10 -15.13
CA LEU A 91 16.88 -2.38 -16.39
C LEU A 91 17.95 -2.76 -17.42
N TRP A 92 19.21 -2.92 -17.00
CA TRP A 92 20.28 -3.43 -17.87
C TRP A 92 19.98 -4.83 -18.38
N MET A 93 19.46 -5.72 -17.54
CA MET A 93 19.04 -7.07 -17.89
C MET A 93 17.95 -7.04 -18.98
N ASN A 94 16.92 -6.19 -18.81
CA ASN A 94 15.87 -6.00 -19.80
C ASN A 94 16.40 -5.39 -21.10
N TYR A 95 17.32 -4.42 -21.02
CA TYR A 95 17.97 -3.85 -22.20
C TYR A 95 18.70 -4.93 -23.01
N TYR A 96 19.52 -5.77 -22.37
CA TYR A 96 20.23 -6.83 -23.06
C TYR A 96 19.27 -7.83 -23.71
N ALA A 97 18.17 -8.16 -23.07
CA ALA A 97 17.15 -9.03 -23.65
C ALA A 97 16.47 -8.40 -24.87
N LEU A 98 16.09 -7.12 -24.80
CA LEU A 98 15.51 -6.37 -25.92
C LEU A 98 16.49 -6.23 -27.09
N ALA A 99 17.80 -6.08 -26.80
CA ALA A 99 18.86 -5.98 -27.80
C ALA A 99 19.26 -7.35 -28.37
N GLY A 100 18.58 -8.46 -28.03
CA GLY A 100 18.89 -9.80 -28.47
C GLY A 100 20.18 -10.41 -27.88
N LYS A 101 20.78 -9.77 -26.88
CA LYS A 101 22.01 -10.20 -26.20
C LYS A 101 21.69 -11.11 -25.02
N TYR A 102 21.00 -12.23 -25.29
CA TYR A 102 20.39 -13.09 -24.27
C TYR A 102 21.40 -13.65 -23.27
N GLU A 103 22.59 -14.08 -23.70
CA GLU A 103 23.63 -14.58 -22.78
C GLU A 103 24.07 -13.49 -21.78
N LYS A 104 24.26 -12.25 -22.23
CA LYS A 104 24.59 -11.15 -21.31
C LYS A 104 23.46 -10.84 -20.32
N ALA A 105 22.22 -10.96 -20.75
CA ALA A 105 21.07 -10.80 -19.88
C ALA A 105 21.03 -11.93 -18.81
N ILE A 106 21.31 -13.16 -19.18
CA ILE A 106 21.40 -14.32 -18.26
C ILE A 106 22.56 -14.15 -17.27
N ASP A 107 23.74 -13.73 -17.73
CA ASP A 107 24.89 -13.47 -16.84
C ASP A 107 24.56 -12.42 -15.78
N LEU A 108 23.84 -11.36 -16.17
CA LEU A 108 23.41 -10.32 -15.25
C LEU A 108 22.30 -10.83 -14.32
N ALA A 109 21.36 -11.61 -14.80
CA ALA A 109 20.33 -12.26 -14.02
C ALA A 109 20.94 -13.17 -12.93
N ASN A 110 21.96 -13.96 -13.25
CA ASN A 110 22.66 -14.80 -12.28
C ASN A 110 23.34 -13.98 -11.17
N LYS A 111 23.89 -12.80 -11.48
CA LYS A 111 24.44 -11.88 -10.47
C LYS A 111 23.35 -11.29 -9.58
N LEU A 112 22.23 -10.87 -10.18
CA LEU A 112 21.06 -10.37 -9.47
C LEU A 112 20.48 -11.41 -8.52
N GLU A 113 20.38 -12.64 -8.96
CA GLU A 113 19.90 -13.77 -8.15
C GLU A 113 20.65 -13.85 -6.81
N LEU A 114 21.98 -13.86 -6.84
CA LEU A 114 22.79 -13.90 -5.63
C LEU A 114 22.54 -12.70 -4.69
N MET A 115 22.44 -11.50 -5.25
CA MET A 115 22.16 -10.29 -4.50
C MET A 115 20.75 -10.30 -3.87
N LEU A 116 19.77 -10.83 -4.58
CA LEU A 116 18.38 -10.90 -4.11
C LEU A 116 18.22 -11.94 -3.00
N LEU A 117 18.92 -13.05 -3.07
CA LEU A 117 18.96 -14.07 -2.02
C LEU A 117 19.61 -13.52 -0.73
N ASP A 118 20.73 -12.83 -0.84
CA ASP A 118 21.40 -12.19 0.28
C ASP A 118 20.49 -11.16 0.99
N LYS A 119 19.77 -10.35 0.22
CA LYS A 119 18.81 -9.37 0.72
C LYS A 119 17.41 -9.94 1.05
N LYS A 120 17.19 -11.24 0.91
CA LYS A 120 15.91 -11.93 1.15
C LYS A 120 14.73 -11.39 0.33
N ARG A 121 15.00 -10.86 -0.85
CA ARG A 121 14.00 -10.32 -1.78
C ARG A 121 13.42 -11.42 -2.69
N PHE A 122 12.73 -12.37 -2.09
CA PHE A 122 12.26 -13.58 -2.79
C PHE A 122 11.27 -13.33 -3.93
N SER A 123 10.42 -12.32 -3.84
CA SER A 123 9.49 -11.96 -4.92
C SER A 123 10.24 -11.47 -6.17
N ASP A 124 11.30 -10.69 -5.98
CA ASP A 124 12.12 -10.21 -7.08
C ASP A 124 12.98 -11.34 -7.66
N TRP A 125 13.44 -12.23 -6.79
CA TRP A 125 14.16 -13.45 -7.21
C TRP A 125 13.29 -14.33 -8.14
N VAL A 126 12.01 -14.55 -7.78
CA VAL A 126 11.04 -15.26 -8.64
C VAL A 126 10.95 -14.59 -10.02
N SER A 127 10.85 -13.26 -10.06
CA SER A 127 10.78 -12.51 -11.31
C SER A 127 12.04 -12.67 -12.18
N VAL A 128 13.22 -12.77 -11.55
CA VAL A 128 14.49 -13.03 -12.25
C VAL A 128 14.54 -14.44 -12.80
N GLU A 129 14.10 -15.44 -12.05
CA GLU A 129 14.05 -16.83 -12.52
C GLU A 129 13.07 -17.02 -13.68
N ASP A 130 11.88 -16.42 -13.61
CA ASP A 130 10.93 -16.43 -14.73
C ASP A 130 11.53 -15.77 -15.98
N PHE A 131 12.22 -14.66 -15.81
CA PHE A 131 12.91 -13.99 -16.90
C PHE A 131 14.04 -14.87 -17.51
N LYS A 132 14.85 -15.54 -16.68
CA LYS A 132 15.87 -16.50 -17.13
C LYS A 132 15.24 -17.64 -17.91
N ALA A 133 14.12 -18.17 -17.43
CA ALA A 133 13.40 -19.25 -18.11
C ALA A 133 12.99 -18.83 -19.54
N ASP A 134 12.44 -17.61 -19.69
CA ASP A 134 12.09 -17.07 -21.00
C ASP A 134 13.31 -16.91 -21.93
N LEU A 135 14.45 -16.47 -21.40
CA LEU A 135 15.67 -16.30 -22.19
C LEU A 135 16.27 -17.66 -22.61
N TYR A 136 16.30 -18.64 -21.71
CA TYR A 136 16.74 -20.00 -22.03
C TYR A 136 15.83 -20.61 -23.09
N TYR A 137 14.52 -20.39 -23.00
CA TYR A 137 13.59 -20.87 -24.04
C TYR A 137 13.89 -20.24 -25.42
N LYS A 138 14.13 -18.91 -25.47
CA LYS A 138 14.50 -18.22 -26.73
C LYS A 138 15.82 -18.71 -27.32
N LEU A 139 16.74 -19.18 -26.47
CA LEU A 139 18.02 -19.79 -26.90
C LEU A 139 17.89 -21.26 -27.28
N GLY A 140 16.69 -21.86 -27.19
CA GLY A 140 16.49 -23.28 -27.44
C GLY A 140 17.01 -24.21 -26.32
N ARG A 141 17.36 -23.65 -25.15
CA ARG A 141 17.90 -24.36 -23.98
C ARG A 141 16.76 -24.84 -23.08
N GLY A 142 15.94 -25.77 -23.58
CA GLY A 142 14.69 -26.19 -22.94
C GLY A 142 14.84 -26.79 -21.54
N MET A 143 15.91 -27.51 -21.25
CA MET A 143 16.15 -28.11 -19.93
C MET A 143 16.45 -27.05 -18.87
N GLU A 144 17.25 -26.04 -19.21
CA GLU A 144 17.54 -24.91 -18.32
C GLU A 144 16.31 -24.05 -18.12
N ALA A 145 15.52 -23.78 -19.17
CA ALA A 145 14.25 -23.07 -19.07
C ALA A 145 13.29 -23.79 -18.10
N ALA A 146 13.12 -25.12 -18.25
CA ALA A 146 12.25 -25.90 -17.38
C ALA A 146 12.72 -25.91 -15.92
N ARG A 147 14.04 -25.92 -15.68
CA ARG A 147 14.60 -25.85 -14.32
C ARG A 147 14.32 -24.49 -13.68
N ALA A 148 14.67 -23.38 -14.33
CA ALA A 148 14.45 -22.02 -13.82
C ALA A 148 12.95 -21.78 -13.52
N TYR A 149 12.06 -22.21 -14.42
CA TYR A 149 10.62 -22.09 -14.20
C TYR A 149 10.10 -22.91 -13.01
N ARG A 150 10.62 -24.14 -12.82
CA ARG A 150 10.25 -24.96 -11.66
C ARG A 150 10.70 -24.30 -10.36
N ASP A 151 11.96 -23.84 -10.31
CA ASP A 151 12.56 -23.24 -9.12
C ASP A 151 11.81 -21.93 -8.74
N SER A 152 11.49 -21.09 -9.72
CA SER A 152 10.61 -19.93 -9.57
C SER A 152 9.26 -20.31 -8.97
N LYS A 153 8.58 -21.32 -9.52
CA LYS A 153 7.26 -21.76 -9.08
C LYS A 153 7.27 -22.27 -7.64
N GLU A 154 8.25 -23.05 -7.24
CA GLU A 154 8.36 -23.57 -5.87
C GLU A 154 8.46 -22.45 -4.84
N VAL A 155 9.29 -21.44 -5.13
CA VAL A 155 9.43 -20.26 -4.24
C VAL A 155 8.16 -19.42 -4.26
N HIS A 156 7.57 -19.16 -5.43
CA HIS A 156 6.31 -18.43 -5.57
C HIS A 156 5.19 -19.07 -4.73
N ASP A 157 5.00 -20.39 -4.85
CA ASP A 157 3.98 -21.13 -4.11
C ASP A 157 4.22 -21.07 -2.58
N SER A 158 5.48 -21.03 -2.17
CA SER A 158 5.83 -20.84 -0.76
C SER A 158 5.46 -19.46 -0.25
N ILE A 159 5.78 -18.40 -1.01
CA ILE A 159 5.41 -17.00 -0.68
C ILE A 159 3.89 -16.86 -0.61
N MET A 160 3.16 -17.41 -1.57
CA MET A 160 1.69 -17.34 -1.60
C MET A 160 1.05 -18.05 -0.41
N ARG A 161 1.61 -19.19 0.02
CA ARG A 161 1.14 -19.88 1.23
C ARG A 161 1.32 -19.02 2.49
N VAL A 162 2.50 -18.43 2.68
CA VAL A 162 2.76 -17.55 3.83
C VAL A 162 1.77 -16.39 3.84
N LYS A 163 1.62 -15.69 2.72
CA LYS A 163 0.69 -14.57 2.56
C LYS A 163 -0.77 -14.98 2.87
N TYR A 164 -1.18 -16.15 2.39
CA TYR A 164 -2.52 -16.66 2.67
C TYR A 164 -2.77 -16.86 4.17
N TYR A 165 -1.80 -17.41 4.91
CA TYR A 165 -1.93 -17.57 6.37
C TYR A 165 -1.93 -16.23 7.11
N GLU A 166 -1.13 -15.26 6.66
CA GLU A 166 -1.15 -13.89 7.21
C GLU A 166 -2.50 -13.21 7.00
N ASP A 167 -3.06 -13.31 5.80
CA ASP A 167 -4.37 -12.73 5.49
C ASP A 167 -5.50 -13.41 6.28
N LEU A 168 -5.44 -14.73 6.46
CA LEU A 168 -6.37 -15.44 7.34
C LEU A 168 -6.27 -14.98 8.80
N ALA A 169 -5.06 -14.77 9.31
CA ALA A 169 -4.86 -14.26 10.66
C ALA A 169 -5.45 -12.85 10.82
N LYS A 170 -5.21 -11.95 9.87
CA LYS A 170 -5.80 -10.60 9.86
C LYS A 170 -7.33 -10.63 9.86
N LEU A 171 -7.92 -11.47 9.00
CA LEU A 171 -9.39 -11.61 8.93
C LEU A 171 -9.99 -12.14 10.24
N LYS A 172 -9.31 -13.10 10.92
CA LYS A 172 -9.75 -13.57 12.24
C LYS A 172 -9.73 -12.45 13.27
N THR A 173 -8.64 -11.68 13.32
CA THR A 173 -8.50 -10.56 14.26
C THR A 173 -9.57 -9.49 13.99
N GLN A 174 -9.84 -9.14 12.74
CA GLN A 174 -10.89 -8.19 12.39
C GLN A 174 -12.27 -8.65 12.86
N ARG A 175 -12.61 -9.93 12.65
CA ARG A 175 -13.88 -10.49 13.13
C ARG A 175 -14.01 -10.48 14.67
N GLU A 176 -12.91 -10.68 15.38
CA GLU A 176 -12.92 -10.60 16.85
C GLU A 176 -13.14 -9.16 17.32
N VAL A 177 -12.48 -8.19 16.70
CA VAL A 177 -12.70 -6.76 16.97
C VAL A 177 -14.15 -6.37 16.70
N GLU A 178 -14.73 -6.74 15.55
CA GLU A 178 -16.13 -6.46 15.23
C GLU A 178 -17.10 -7.06 16.25
N LYS A 179 -16.84 -8.30 16.73
CA LYS A 179 -17.66 -8.92 17.78
C LYS A 179 -17.60 -8.12 19.08
N LEU A 180 -16.39 -7.69 19.49
CA LEU A 180 -16.21 -6.89 20.70
C LEU A 180 -16.90 -5.53 20.59
N GLU A 181 -16.84 -4.88 19.43
CA GLU A 181 -17.56 -3.63 19.18
C GLU A 181 -19.09 -3.79 19.26
N ILE A 182 -19.61 -4.87 18.70
CA ILE A 182 -21.06 -5.20 18.80
C ILE A 182 -21.45 -5.46 20.27
N GLN A 183 -20.61 -6.17 21.02
CA GLN A 183 -20.87 -6.40 22.43
C GLN A 183 -20.82 -5.13 23.26
N SER A 184 -19.84 -4.25 23.05
CA SER A 184 -19.74 -2.96 23.74
C SER A 184 -20.95 -2.08 23.47
N LYS A 185 -21.40 -1.97 22.21
CA LYS A 185 -22.62 -1.22 21.84
C LYS A 185 -23.88 -1.79 22.49
N LYS A 186 -24.00 -3.13 22.61
CA LYS A 186 -25.11 -3.74 23.32
C LYS A 186 -25.11 -3.38 24.81
N LEU A 187 -23.96 -3.43 25.46
CA LEU A 187 -23.81 -3.08 26.87
C LEU A 187 -24.13 -1.57 27.11
N GLU A 188 -23.68 -0.69 26.22
CA GLU A 188 -24.02 0.73 26.28
C GLU A 188 -25.53 0.96 26.18
N LEU A 189 -26.18 0.29 25.21
CA LEU A 189 -27.63 0.38 25.03
C LEU A 189 -28.40 -0.15 26.25
N GLU A 190 -27.96 -1.23 26.87
CA GLU A 190 -28.55 -1.77 28.10
C GLU A 190 -28.35 -0.81 29.29
N ALA A 191 -27.18 -0.20 29.39
CA ALA A 191 -26.89 0.82 30.41
C ALA A 191 -27.79 2.05 30.24
N GLU A 192 -27.99 2.54 29.00
CA GLU A 192 -28.92 3.64 28.71
C GLU A 192 -30.36 3.29 29.07
N LYS A 193 -30.85 2.10 28.69
CA LYS A 193 -32.17 1.60 29.06
C LYS A 193 -32.36 1.53 30.58
N SER A 194 -31.35 1.11 31.31
CA SER A 194 -31.40 1.06 32.77
C SER A 194 -31.45 2.44 33.38
N ARG A 195 -30.67 3.41 32.87
CA ARG A 195 -30.72 4.84 33.32
C ARG A 195 -32.11 5.45 33.11
N VAL A 196 -32.68 5.25 31.91
CA VAL A 196 -34.03 5.76 31.59
C VAL A 196 -35.07 5.13 32.55
N ARG A 197 -34.98 3.84 32.83
CA ARG A 197 -35.87 3.13 33.74
C ARG A 197 -35.77 3.70 35.16
N ILE A 198 -34.56 3.95 35.66
CA ILE A 198 -34.32 4.57 36.98
C ILE A 198 -34.90 6.01 37.03
N LEU A 199 -34.73 6.78 35.98
CA LEU A 199 -35.26 8.13 35.89
C LEU A 199 -36.83 8.14 35.91
N MET A 200 -37.45 7.20 35.18
CA MET A 200 -38.90 7.04 35.18
C MET A 200 -39.44 6.65 36.55
N LEU A 201 -38.77 5.73 37.26
CA LEU A 201 -39.13 5.30 38.61
C LEU A 201 -39.02 6.49 39.60
N ARG A 202 -37.93 7.26 39.55
CA ARG A 202 -37.74 8.45 40.39
C ARG A 202 -38.78 9.53 40.10
N GLY A 203 -39.06 9.81 38.82
CA GLY A 203 -40.08 10.73 38.41
C GLY A 203 -41.48 10.35 38.87
N GLY A 204 -41.83 9.03 38.71
CA GLY A 204 -43.08 8.49 39.21
C GLY A 204 -43.21 8.58 40.71
N PHE A 205 -42.16 8.33 41.46
CA PHE A 205 -42.16 8.44 42.92
C PHE A 205 -42.40 9.87 43.41
N VAL A 206 -41.73 10.87 42.75
CA VAL A 206 -41.93 12.30 43.04
C VAL A 206 -43.40 12.73 42.76
N LEU A 207 -43.97 12.24 41.68
CA LEU A 207 -45.35 12.57 41.30
C LEU A 207 -46.36 12.01 42.30
N VAL A 208 -46.15 10.78 42.79
CA VAL A 208 -46.96 10.20 43.86
C VAL A 208 -46.87 11.00 45.18
N LEU A 209 -45.67 11.43 45.59
CA LEU A 209 -45.48 12.27 46.75
C LEU A 209 -46.23 13.60 46.63
N LEU A 210 -46.19 14.26 45.48
CA LEU A 210 -46.90 15.54 45.24
C LEU A 210 -48.41 15.34 45.30
N LEU A 211 -48.94 14.22 44.77
CA LEU A 211 -50.36 13.89 44.86
C LEU A 211 -50.80 13.64 46.34
N CYS A 212 -50.01 12.89 47.10
CA CYS A 212 -50.27 12.68 48.51
C CYS A 212 -50.25 13.97 49.33
N ALA A 213 -49.27 14.86 49.06
CA ALA A 213 -49.21 16.20 49.70
C ALA A 213 -50.42 17.06 49.36
N GLY A 214 -50.81 17.07 48.06
CA GLY A 214 -52.02 17.81 47.62
C GLY A 214 -53.30 17.32 48.28
N LEU A 215 -53.49 15.99 48.36
CA LEU A 215 -54.66 15.43 49.06
C LEU A 215 -54.62 15.75 50.55
N GLY A 216 -53.46 15.70 51.20
CA GLY A 216 -53.28 16.12 52.59
C GLY A 216 -53.68 17.56 52.86
N ILE A 217 -53.30 18.50 51.98
CA ILE A 217 -53.68 19.93 52.06
C ILE A 217 -55.19 20.10 51.93
N VAL A 218 -55.82 19.40 50.99
CA VAL A 218 -57.29 19.47 50.79
C VAL A 218 -58.02 18.88 51.99
N ALA A 219 -57.59 17.77 52.56
CA ALA A 219 -58.15 17.18 53.76
C ALA A 219 -58.00 18.09 54.95
N TYR A 220 -56.85 18.72 55.13
CA TYR A 220 -56.62 19.75 56.21
C TYR A 220 -57.51 20.97 56.04
N ALA A 221 -57.63 21.50 54.83
CA ALA A 221 -58.54 22.68 54.58
C ALA A 221 -59.99 22.32 54.85
N ARG A 222 -60.47 21.12 54.51
CA ARG A 222 -61.84 20.67 54.85
C ARG A 222 -62.02 20.53 56.39
N HIS A 223 -61.05 20.04 57.08
CA HIS A 223 -61.10 19.92 58.55
C HIS A 223 -61.18 21.28 59.22
N LEU A 224 -60.41 22.27 58.79
CA LEU A 224 -60.47 23.65 59.24
C LEU A 224 -61.84 24.31 58.97
N SER A 225 -62.44 24.08 57.80
CA SER A 225 -63.74 24.60 57.44
C SER A 225 -64.88 24.03 58.31
N LEU A 226 -64.74 22.76 58.77
CA LEU A 226 -65.69 22.14 59.69
C LEU A 226 -65.61 22.69 61.12
N ILE A 227 -64.43 23.13 61.57
CA ILE A 227 -64.22 23.72 62.91
C ILE A 227 -64.75 25.19 62.94
N HIS A 228 -64.83 25.88 61.85
CA HIS A 228 -65.32 27.23 61.75
C HIS A 228 -66.86 27.36 61.66
N ILE A 229 -67.59 26.24 61.50
CA ILE A 229 -69.05 26.21 61.34
C ILE A 229 -69.77 25.73 62.65
N SER A 230 -69.04 25.40 63.65
CA SER A 230 -69.54 25.15 65.03
C SER A 230 -69.28 26.32 65.96
#